data_66eb3763c3709521f89b99be9a82c38a
#
_entry.id   66eb3763c3709521f89b99be9a82c38a
#
_cell.length_a   1.000
_cell.length_b   1.000
_cell.length_c   1.000
_cell.angle_alpha   90.00
_cell.angle_beta   90.00
_cell.angle_gamma   90.00
#
_symmetry.space_group_name_H-M   'P 1'
#
loop_
_entity.id
_entity.type
_entity.pdbx_description
1 polymer ?
#
loop_
_entity_poly.entity_id
_entity_poly.type
_entity_poly.pdbx_seq_one_letter_code
_entity_poly.pdbx_strand_id
1 'polypeptide(L)'
;MNAQPDWWNTFFEGPVVAMWLQAIGAEPTTREAERLARLLAIQAGAEVLDVPCGGGRIALALCERGYRMTGVDLSSEFLSHAMAADAASEVTWERRDMRDLPWRARFDGAVCVGNSFGYLDDTGNAEFLQAVRAALKPGARFVLETPMVLENLFGHLQQRPWWKVGDVHLLVDNRYDQASSRLEIEYTFVWNGDVHVRRGSHRAYSYRELVQLIRLTGFEVALAEPYTRESHVVTFVATAV
;
A
#
# COMPACT_ATOMS: atom_id res chain seq x y z
N MET A 1 -19.68 2.11 14.30
CA MET A 1 -18.90 3.23 14.89
C MET A 1 -17.79 3.52 13.90
N ASN A 2 -17.66 4.77 13.45
CA ASN A 2 -16.70 5.15 12.41
C ASN A 2 -15.28 5.19 12.99
N ALA A 3 -14.26 4.98 12.13
CA ALA A 3 -12.87 5.23 12.50
C ALA A 3 -12.68 6.71 12.85
N GLN A 4 -11.71 7.00 13.73
CA GLN A 4 -11.36 8.40 14.02
C GLN A 4 -10.64 9.03 12.81
N PRO A 5 -10.72 10.34 12.61
CA PRO A 5 -9.82 11.02 11.68
C PRO A 5 -8.37 10.64 12.00
N ASP A 6 -7.56 10.46 10.97
CA ASP A 6 -6.13 10.12 11.09
C ASP A 6 -5.83 8.82 11.85
N TRP A 7 -6.76 7.86 11.81
CA TRP A 7 -6.67 6.56 12.47
C TRP A 7 -5.37 5.79 12.14
N TRP A 8 -4.81 6.00 10.96
CA TRP A 8 -3.57 5.35 10.50
C TRP A 8 -2.33 5.75 11.31
N ASN A 9 -2.36 6.88 12.03
CA ASN A 9 -1.24 7.34 12.85
C ASN A 9 -0.89 6.39 14.00
N THR A 10 -1.89 5.65 14.52
CA THR A 10 -1.73 4.75 15.68
C THR A 10 -2.21 3.33 15.40
N PHE A 11 -2.64 3.06 14.17
CA PHE A 11 -3.17 1.76 13.81
C PHE A 11 -2.06 0.70 13.69
N PHE A 12 -0.93 1.06 13.06
CA PHE A 12 0.15 0.14 12.72
C PHE A 12 1.16 -0.01 13.86
N GLU A 13 0.69 -0.64 14.96
CA GLU A 13 1.46 -0.93 16.18
C GLU A 13 1.07 -2.29 16.74
N GLY A 14 2.00 -2.96 17.45
CA GLY A 14 1.76 -4.18 18.21
C GLY A 14 1.21 -5.35 17.36
N PRO A 15 0.02 -5.89 17.69
CA PRO A 15 -0.52 -7.07 17.01
C PRO A 15 -0.75 -6.86 15.50
N VAL A 16 -0.99 -5.62 15.07
CA VAL A 16 -1.15 -5.28 13.66
C VAL A 16 0.17 -5.50 12.92
N VAL A 17 1.26 -4.95 13.45
CA VAL A 17 2.61 -5.12 12.88
C VAL A 17 3.01 -6.59 12.94
N ALA A 18 2.86 -7.25 14.08
CA ALA A 18 3.18 -8.67 14.27
C ALA A 18 2.48 -9.56 13.23
N MET A 19 1.21 -9.29 12.94
CA MET A 19 0.44 -10.01 11.93
C MET A 19 0.95 -9.73 10.51
N TRP A 20 1.10 -8.46 10.13
CA TRP A 20 1.48 -8.11 8.76
C TRP A 20 2.87 -8.58 8.37
N LEU A 21 3.83 -8.61 9.32
CA LEU A 21 5.17 -9.15 9.08
C LEU A 21 5.17 -10.66 8.78
N GLN A 22 4.13 -11.39 9.21
CA GLN A 22 3.99 -12.83 9.00
C GLN A 22 2.99 -13.19 7.89
N ALA A 23 2.18 -12.22 7.40
CA ALA A 23 1.06 -12.48 6.50
C ALA A 23 1.52 -12.98 5.11
N ILE A 24 2.67 -12.53 4.64
CA ILE A 24 3.19 -12.85 3.30
C ILE A 24 4.61 -13.41 3.45
N GLY A 25 4.80 -14.66 3.03
CA GLY A 25 6.09 -15.32 3.10
C GLY A 25 7.08 -14.87 2.01
N ALA A 26 8.30 -15.40 2.05
CA ALA A 26 9.39 -15.03 1.15
C ALA A 26 9.09 -15.34 -0.33
N GLU A 27 8.60 -16.54 -0.64
CA GLU A 27 8.32 -16.94 -2.03
C GLU A 27 7.25 -16.08 -2.72
N PRO A 28 6.07 -15.78 -2.11
CA PRO A 28 5.12 -14.82 -2.66
C PRO A 28 5.73 -13.41 -2.83
N THR A 29 6.54 -12.95 -1.88
CA THR A 29 7.22 -11.65 -1.96
C THR A 29 8.17 -11.57 -3.14
N THR A 30 8.95 -12.62 -3.38
CA THR A 30 9.86 -12.73 -4.52
C THR A 30 9.11 -12.63 -5.86
N ARG A 31 8.01 -13.37 -6.01
CA ARG A 31 7.17 -13.33 -7.23
C ARG A 31 6.53 -11.95 -7.43
N GLU A 32 6.08 -11.33 -6.35
CA GLU A 32 5.50 -9.99 -6.41
C GLU A 32 6.54 -8.95 -6.82
N ALA A 33 7.74 -8.97 -6.25
CA ALA A 33 8.83 -8.08 -6.63
C ALA A 33 9.22 -8.24 -8.11
N GLU A 34 9.27 -9.48 -8.63
CA GLU A 34 9.50 -9.74 -10.06
C GLU A 34 8.40 -9.15 -10.95
N ARG A 35 7.15 -9.28 -10.54
CA ARG A 35 6.01 -8.72 -11.25
C ARG A 35 6.07 -7.18 -11.24
N LEU A 36 6.35 -6.57 -10.10
CA LEU A 36 6.49 -5.12 -9.97
C LEU A 36 7.64 -4.58 -10.83
N ALA A 37 8.81 -5.24 -10.84
CA ALA A 37 9.94 -4.86 -11.68
C ALA A 37 9.57 -4.87 -13.19
N ARG A 38 8.82 -5.88 -13.64
CA ARG A 38 8.33 -5.91 -15.02
C ARG A 38 7.34 -4.78 -15.33
N LEU A 39 6.43 -4.47 -14.41
CA LEU A 39 5.44 -3.41 -14.59
C LEU A 39 6.09 -2.02 -14.59
N LEU A 40 7.10 -1.80 -13.77
CA LEU A 40 7.88 -0.57 -13.74
C LEU A 40 8.68 -0.38 -15.03
N ALA A 41 9.06 -1.47 -15.73
CA ALA A 41 9.83 -1.47 -16.97
C ALA A 41 11.16 -0.69 -16.87
N ILE A 42 11.88 -0.87 -15.77
CA ILE A 42 13.16 -0.20 -15.47
C ILE A 42 14.30 -1.23 -15.38
N GLN A 43 15.53 -0.75 -15.50
CA GLN A 43 16.75 -1.55 -15.47
C GLN A 43 17.31 -1.62 -14.04
N ALA A 44 18.13 -2.62 -13.75
CA ALA A 44 18.91 -2.68 -12.52
C ALA A 44 19.74 -1.40 -12.33
N GLY A 45 19.91 -0.95 -11.10
CA GLY A 45 20.52 0.33 -10.76
C GLY A 45 19.57 1.54 -10.76
N ALA A 46 18.32 1.38 -11.22
CA ALA A 46 17.31 2.43 -11.14
C ALA A 46 16.94 2.77 -9.68
N GLU A 47 16.58 4.04 -9.42
CA GLU A 47 16.08 4.50 -8.13
C GLU A 47 14.56 4.28 -8.04
N VAL A 48 14.11 3.54 -7.02
CA VAL A 48 12.70 3.19 -6.85
C VAL A 48 12.21 3.59 -5.46
N LEU A 49 11.01 4.18 -5.42
CA LEU A 49 10.30 4.56 -4.19
C LEU A 49 9.24 3.50 -3.84
N ASP A 50 9.27 2.99 -2.61
CA ASP A 50 8.24 2.14 -2.02
C ASP A 50 7.49 2.94 -0.95
N VAL A 51 6.21 3.26 -1.17
CA VAL A 51 5.44 4.17 -0.30
C VAL A 51 3.93 3.84 -0.25
N PRO A 52 3.40 3.52 0.94
CA PRO A 52 4.11 3.22 2.19
C PRO A 52 4.71 1.80 2.13
N CYS A 53 5.91 1.64 2.68
CA CYS A 53 6.71 0.42 2.53
C CYS A 53 6.42 -0.65 3.61
N GLY A 54 5.71 -0.31 4.69
CA GLY A 54 5.49 -1.19 5.83
C GLY A 54 6.79 -1.74 6.40
N GLY A 55 6.85 -3.05 6.64
CA GLY A 55 8.06 -3.76 7.11
C GLY A 55 9.14 -3.97 6.04
N GLY A 56 9.05 -3.30 4.88
CA GLY A 56 10.11 -3.25 3.87
C GLY A 56 10.21 -4.47 2.95
N ARG A 57 9.27 -5.41 2.97
CA ARG A 57 9.38 -6.67 2.21
C ARG A 57 9.60 -6.48 0.70
N ILE A 58 8.92 -5.51 0.08
CA ILE A 58 9.06 -5.21 -1.35
C ILE A 58 10.35 -4.43 -1.61
N ALA A 59 10.65 -3.43 -0.79
CA ALA A 59 11.89 -2.67 -0.91
C ALA A 59 13.12 -3.58 -0.84
N LEU A 60 13.18 -4.48 0.15
CA LEU A 60 14.28 -5.46 0.29
C LEU A 60 14.35 -6.40 -0.91
N ALA A 61 13.23 -6.98 -1.34
CA ALA A 61 13.21 -7.92 -2.47
C ALA A 61 13.56 -7.25 -3.81
N LEU A 62 13.28 -5.97 -4.00
CA LEU A 62 13.72 -5.20 -5.17
C LEU A 62 15.19 -4.79 -5.04
N CYS A 63 15.68 -4.47 -3.83
CA CYS A 63 17.10 -4.19 -3.57
C CYS A 63 17.98 -5.39 -3.93
N GLU A 64 17.61 -6.60 -3.52
CA GLU A 64 18.28 -7.87 -3.91
C GLU A 64 18.36 -8.08 -5.43
N ARG A 65 17.52 -7.41 -6.21
CA ARG A 65 17.52 -7.41 -7.68
C ARG A 65 18.33 -6.27 -8.29
N GLY A 66 19.05 -5.52 -7.45
CA GLY A 66 19.95 -4.46 -7.87
C GLY A 66 19.27 -3.11 -8.10
N TYR A 67 18.05 -2.88 -7.59
CA TYR A 67 17.43 -1.55 -7.58
C TYR A 67 17.90 -0.76 -6.35
N ARG A 68 18.06 0.55 -6.50
CA ARG A 68 18.35 1.46 -5.38
C ARG A 68 17.03 1.89 -4.74
N MET A 69 16.74 1.35 -3.58
CA MET A 69 15.44 1.52 -2.94
C MET A 69 15.41 2.65 -1.93
N THR A 70 14.29 3.38 -1.92
CA THR A 70 13.89 4.26 -0.82
C THR A 70 12.54 3.80 -0.32
N GLY A 71 12.46 3.37 0.94
CA GLY A 71 11.23 2.99 1.62
C GLY A 71 10.73 4.10 2.52
N VAL A 72 9.46 4.46 2.39
CA VAL A 72 8.78 5.48 3.21
C VAL A 72 7.62 4.86 3.95
N ASP A 73 7.55 5.04 5.27
CA ASP A 73 6.38 4.68 6.07
C ASP A 73 6.22 5.63 7.26
N LEU A 74 5.02 5.74 7.79
CA LEU A 74 4.76 6.55 8.98
C LEU A 74 4.98 5.77 10.27
N SER A 75 4.79 4.44 10.26
CA SER A 75 4.96 3.56 11.41
C SER A 75 6.42 3.37 11.75
N SER A 76 6.83 3.86 12.93
CA SER A 76 8.19 3.64 13.45
C SER A 76 8.46 2.18 13.75
N GLU A 77 7.43 1.40 14.13
CA GLU A 77 7.56 -0.02 14.43
C GLU A 77 7.83 -0.82 13.15
N PHE A 78 7.09 -0.58 12.07
CA PHE A 78 7.39 -1.18 10.77
C PHE A 78 8.80 -0.84 10.28
N LEU A 79 9.20 0.44 10.34
CA LEU A 79 10.54 0.86 9.90
C LEU A 79 11.65 0.24 10.75
N SER A 80 11.43 0.07 12.05
CA SER A 80 12.39 -0.63 12.91
C SER A 80 12.62 -2.07 12.45
N HIS A 81 11.56 -2.78 12.06
CA HIS A 81 11.67 -4.13 11.49
C HIS A 81 12.34 -4.12 10.11
N ALA A 82 12.01 -3.17 9.25
CA ALA A 82 12.61 -3.02 7.93
C ALA A 82 14.14 -2.79 8.04
N MET A 83 14.55 -1.86 8.90
CA MET A 83 15.98 -1.58 9.17
C MET A 83 16.71 -2.79 9.77
N ALA A 84 16.07 -3.54 10.66
CA ALA A 84 16.65 -4.74 11.26
C ALA A 84 16.82 -5.88 10.23
N ALA A 85 15.95 -5.96 9.24
CA ALA A 85 16.03 -6.93 8.14
C ALA A 85 17.04 -6.53 7.05
N ASP A 86 17.38 -5.24 6.93
CA ASP A 86 18.34 -4.68 5.97
C ASP A 86 19.76 -4.73 6.55
N ALA A 87 20.29 -5.94 6.69
CA ALA A 87 21.60 -6.16 7.33
C ALA A 87 22.77 -5.48 6.59
N ALA A 88 22.65 -5.25 5.29
CA ALA A 88 23.67 -4.59 4.46
C ALA A 88 23.50 -3.06 4.42
N SER A 89 22.41 -2.52 4.99
CA SER A 89 22.04 -1.10 4.95
C SER A 89 22.00 -0.51 3.52
N GLU A 90 21.43 -1.27 2.59
CA GLU A 90 21.40 -0.92 1.16
C GLU A 90 20.15 -0.12 0.78
N VAL A 91 19.12 -0.09 1.65
CA VAL A 91 17.87 0.65 1.45
C VAL A 91 17.89 1.95 2.25
N THR A 92 17.44 3.04 1.65
CA THR A 92 17.19 4.29 2.37
C THR A 92 15.81 4.23 3.01
N TRP A 93 15.74 4.29 4.34
CA TRP A 93 14.48 4.29 5.08
C TRP A 93 14.15 5.68 5.61
N GLU A 94 12.91 6.16 5.34
CA GLU A 94 12.45 7.48 5.74
C GLU A 94 11.12 7.38 6.49
N ARG A 95 11.06 7.93 7.71
CA ARG A 95 9.79 8.05 8.45
C ARG A 95 9.08 9.33 8.04
N ARG A 96 8.04 9.18 7.20
CA ARG A 96 7.25 10.31 6.68
C ARG A 96 5.80 9.92 6.45
N ASP A 97 4.93 10.92 6.43
CA ASP A 97 3.61 10.80 5.83
C ASP A 97 3.76 10.62 4.30
N MET A 98 2.99 9.72 3.70
CA MET A 98 3.02 9.46 2.25
C MET A 98 2.72 10.70 1.40
N ARG A 99 2.09 11.73 1.97
CA ARG A 99 1.82 13.03 1.31
C ARG A 99 3.02 13.97 1.35
N ASP A 100 3.96 13.75 2.28
CA ASP A 100 5.15 14.61 2.46
C ASP A 100 6.40 13.96 1.86
N LEU A 101 6.49 13.97 0.54
CA LEU A 101 7.63 13.47 -0.22
C LEU A 101 8.49 14.65 -0.72
N PRO A 102 9.70 14.87 -0.19
CA PRO A 102 10.47 16.08 -0.47
C PRO A 102 11.15 16.07 -1.85
N TRP A 103 11.14 14.92 -2.51
CA TRP A 103 11.87 14.74 -3.77
C TRP A 103 11.14 15.34 -4.98
N ARG A 104 11.95 15.70 -5.98
CA ARG A 104 11.46 16.19 -7.28
C ARG A 104 12.25 15.51 -8.39
N ALA A 105 11.53 14.84 -9.30
CA ALA A 105 12.08 14.14 -10.46
C ALA A 105 13.31 13.27 -10.14
N ARG A 106 13.26 12.55 -9.02
CA ARG A 106 14.36 11.72 -8.53
C ARG A 106 14.24 10.27 -8.98
N PHE A 107 13.06 9.68 -8.81
CA PHE A 107 12.89 8.24 -8.95
C PHE A 107 12.54 7.83 -10.38
N ASP A 108 13.09 6.70 -10.80
CA ASP A 108 12.82 6.03 -12.08
C ASP A 108 11.52 5.20 -12.03
N GLY A 109 11.01 4.94 -10.83
CA GLY A 109 9.75 4.24 -10.59
C GLY A 109 9.29 4.37 -9.15
N ALA A 110 8.01 4.09 -8.90
CA ALA A 110 7.45 4.00 -7.57
C ALA A 110 6.42 2.88 -7.46
N VAL A 111 6.22 2.36 -6.24
CA VAL A 111 5.20 1.36 -5.94
C VAL A 111 4.40 1.77 -4.70
N CYS A 112 3.09 1.45 -4.70
CA CYS A 112 2.22 1.49 -3.54
C CYS A 112 1.40 0.19 -3.54
N VAL A 113 1.74 -0.72 -2.67
CA VAL A 113 1.13 -2.05 -2.57
C VAL A 113 0.70 -2.35 -1.13
N GLY A 114 -0.02 -3.45 -0.90
CA GLY A 114 -0.40 -3.85 0.46
C GLY A 114 -1.60 -3.10 1.04
N ASN A 115 -2.53 -2.65 0.21
CA ASN A 115 -3.82 -2.05 0.61
C ASN A 115 -3.74 -0.67 1.27
N SER A 116 -2.69 0.08 1.05
CA SER A 116 -2.50 1.37 1.72
C SER A 116 -3.24 2.54 1.05
N PHE A 117 -3.59 2.42 -0.23
CA PHE A 117 -4.35 3.46 -0.92
C PHE A 117 -5.81 3.47 -0.48
N GLY A 118 -6.33 4.67 -0.17
CA GLY A 118 -7.70 4.88 0.30
C GLY A 118 -7.83 5.13 1.81
N TYR A 119 -6.73 5.12 2.59
CA TYR A 119 -6.79 5.51 4.01
C TYR A 119 -7.28 6.95 4.18
N LEU A 120 -6.79 7.84 3.35
CA LEU A 120 -7.06 9.27 3.38
C LEU A 120 -8.47 9.60 2.83
N ASP A 121 -8.88 10.83 2.96
CA ASP A 121 -10.02 11.37 2.23
C ASP A 121 -9.67 11.68 0.76
N ASP A 122 -10.63 12.20 -0.01
CA ASP A 122 -10.42 12.48 -1.43
C ASP A 122 -9.29 13.50 -1.67
N THR A 123 -9.19 14.51 -0.80
CA THR A 123 -8.12 15.52 -0.84
C THR A 123 -6.76 14.89 -0.52
N GLY A 124 -6.66 14.15 0.57
CA GLY A 124 -5.42 13.50 0.98
C GLY A 124 -4.96 12.43 0.00
N ASN A 125 -5.88 11.66 -0.61
CA ASN A 125 -5.51 10.71 -1.66
C ASN A 125 -4.98 11.44 -2.92
N ALA A 126 -5.55 12.60 -3.29
CA ALA A 126 -5.03 13.42 -4.36
C ALA A 126 -3.63 14.00 -4.03
N GLU A 127 -3.43 14.50 -2.81
CA GLU A 127 -2.14 15.00 -2.31
C GLU A 127 -1.07 13.90 -2.36
N PHE A 128 -1.39 12.68 -1.94
CA PHE A 128 -0.48 11.54 -2.05
C PHE A 128 -0.07 11.26 -3.49
N LEU A 129 -1.04 11.17 -4.40
CA LEU A 129 -0.74 10.95 -5.83
C LEU A 129 0.10 12.09 -6.43
N GLN A 130 -0.16 13.34 -6.06
CA GLN A 130 0.64 14.50 -6.48
C GLN A 130 2.06 14.45 -5.91
N ALA A 131 2.23 14.04 -4.65
CA ALA A 131 3.55 13.88 -4.04
C ALA A 131 4.38 12.81 -4.76
N VAL A 132 3.78 11.64 -5.06
CA VAL A 132 4.42 10.58 -5.87
C VAL A 132 4.76 11.11 -7.27
N ARG A 133 3.82 11.81 -7.93
CA ARG A 133 4.05 12.38 -9.27
C ARG A 133 5.23 13.34 -9.26
N ALA A 134 5.33 14.20 -8.27
CA ALA A 134 6.42 15.16 -8.15
C ALA A 134 7.78 14.49 -7.90
N ALA A 135 7.80 13.37 -7.17
CA ALA A 135 9.00 12.61 -6.86
C ALA A 135 9.53 11.82 -8.08
N LEU A 136 8.67 11.48 -9.03
CA LEU A 136 8.98 10.70 -10.22
C LEU A 136 9.57 11.58 -11.34
N LYS A 137 10.55 11.03 -12.06
CA LYS A 137 11.03 11.57 -13.33
C LYS A 137 9.91 11.57 -14.38
N PRO A 138 9.92 12.50 -15.36
CA PRO A 138 9.02 12.42 -16.50
C PRO A 138 9.15 11.06 -17.21
N GLY A 139 8.01 10.44 -17.54
CA GLY A 139 7.94 9.11 -18.16
C GLY A 139 8.13 7.93 -17.20
N ALA A 140 8.48 8.17 -15.92
CA ALA A 140 8.59 7.12 -14.93
C ALA A 140 7.22 6.52 -14.56
N ARG A 141 7.21 5.24 -14.15
CA ARG A 141 5.99 4.53 -13.82
C ARG A 141 5.76 4.44 -12.32
N PHE A 142 4.50 4.59 -11.95
CA PHE A 142 3.98 4.29 -10.63
C PHE A 142 3.05 3.08 -10.71
N VAL A 143 3.34 2.02 -9.93
CA VAL A 143 2.46 0.87 -9.81
C VAL A 143 1.65 1.01 -8.53
N LEU A 144 0.34 1.14 -8.69
CA LEU A 144 -0.63 1.24 -7.59
C LEU A 144 -1.50 -0.01 -7.53
N GLU A 145 -1.50 -0.68 -6.39
CA GLU A 145 -2.40 -1.79 -6.10
C GLU A 145 -3.40 -1.43 -5.02
N THR A 146 -4.68 -1.70 -5.28
CA THR A 146 -5.72 -1.47 -4.28
C THR A 146 -6.90 -2.42 -4.46
N PRO A 147 -7.47 -2.96 -3.36
CA PRO A 147 -8.74 -3.67 -3.39
C PRO A 147 -9.95 -2.71 -3.34
N MET A 148 -9.71 -1.39 -3.15
CA MET A 148 -10.75 -0.38 -2.93
C MET A 148 -11.35 0.16 -4.23
N VAL A 149 -11.42 -0.68 -5.27
CA VAL A 149 -12.22 -0.43 -6.47
C VAL A 149 -13.58 -1.11 -6.29
N LEU A 150 -14.66 -0.34 -6.35
CA LEU A 150 -16.02 -0.79 -5.99
C LEU A 150 -16.47 -2.03 -6.79
N GLU A 151 -16.18 -2.05 -8.10
CA GLU A 151 -16.51 -3.17 -8.98
C GLU A 151 -15.82 -4.48 -8.55
N ASN A 152 -14.63 -4.36 -7.92
CA ASN A 152 -13.88 -5.46 -7.35
C ASN A 152 -14.31 -5.76 -5.92
N LEU A 153 -14.37 -4.72 -5.09
CA LEU A 153 -14.66 -4.81 -3.67
C LEU A 153 -15.95 -5.60 -3.39
N PHE A 154 -17.06 -5.27 -4.05
CA PHE A 154 -18.34 -5.93 -3.81
C PHE A 154 -18.38 -7.39 -4.29
N GLY A 155 -17.51 -7.78 -5.20
CA GLY A 155 -17.37 -9.17 -5.63
C GLY A 155 -16.70 -10.07 -4.57
N HIS A 156 -15.92 -9.49 -3.66
CA HIS A 156 -15.09 -10.23 -2.70
C HIS A 156 -15.37 -9.87 -1.23
N LEU A 157 -16.16 -8.83 -0.96
CA LEU A 157 -16.40 -8.35 0.38
C LEU A 157 -17.16 -9.39 1.22
N GLN A 158 -16.51 -9.90 2.24
CA GLN A 158 -17.13 -10.71 3.29
C GLN A 158 -17.40 -9.80 4.49
N GLN A 159 -18.58 -9.89 5.07
CA GLN A 159 -18.96 -9.01 6.19
C GLN A 159 -18.15 -9.30 7.45
N ARG A 160 -17.98 -10.57 7.80
CA ARG A 160 -17.31 -11.00 9.06
C ARG A 160 -16.32 -12.12 8.83
N PRO A 161 -15.26 -11.91 8.04
CA PRO A 161 -14.21 -12.90 7.88
C PRO A 161 -13.31 -12.96 9.12
N TRP A 162 -12.58 -14.06 9.22
CA TRP A 162 -11.53 -14.20 10.21
C TRP A 162 -10.34 -14.97 9.64
N TRP A 163 -9.15 -14.70 10.18
CA TRP A 163 -7.92 -15.37 9.77
C TRP A 163 -7.06 -15.69 10.99
N LYS A 164 -6.22 -16.69 10.85
CA LYS A 164 -5.08 -16.94 11.73
C LYS A 164 -3.81 -16.70 10.94
N VAL A 165 -2.96 -15.77 11.41
CA VAL A 165 -1.67 -15.45 10.83
C VAL A 165 -0.62 -15.56 11.93
N GLY A 166 0.24 -16.58 11.85
CA GLY A 166 1.15 -16.90 12.94
C GLY A 166 0.39 -17.11 14.26
N ASP A 167 0.73 -16.35 15.28
CA ASP A 167 0.11 -16.37 16.60
C ASP A 167 -1.04 -15.36 16.76
N VAL A 168 -1.38 -14.62 15.71
CA VAL A 168 -2.45 -13.63 15.73
C VAL A 168 -3.72 -14.21 15.13
N HIS A 169 -4.86 -14.11 15.85
CA HIS A 169 -6.18 -14.31 15.28
C HIS A 169 -6.78 -12.93 14.99
N LEU A 170 -7.17 -12.72 13.76
CA LEU A 170 -7.81 -11.50 13.30
C LEU A 170 -9.28 -11.80 12.98
N LEU A 171 -10.19 -11.10 13.64
CA LEU A 171 -11.60 -11.06 13.31
C LEU A 171 -11.92 -9.65 12.77
N VAL A 172 -12.74 -9.59 11.73
CA VAL A 172 -13.07 -8.34 11.05
C VAL A 172 -14.58 -8.18 10.98
N ASP A 173 -15.08 -6.97 11.18
CA ASP A 173 -16.47 -6.59 10.87
C ASP A 173 -16.43 -5.43 9.85
N ASN A 174 -16.87 -5.72 8.62
CA ASN A 174 -16.86 -4.79 7.49
C ASN A 174 -18.24 -4.17 7.31
N ARG A 175 -18.28 -2.85 7.17
CA ARG A 175 -19.50 -2.08 6.86
C ARG A 175 -19.20 -1.04 5.80
N TYR A 176 -19.81 -1.17 4.64
CA TYR A 176 -19.72 -0.13 3.61
C TYR A 176 -20.73 0.98 3.88
N ASP A 177 -20.25 2.21 3.96
CA ASP A 177 -21.05 3.42 4.05
C ASP A 177 -21.20 4.06 2.65
N GLN A 178 -22.40 3.97 2.10
CA GLN A 178 -22.71 4.48 0.77
C GLN A 178 -22.65 6.01 0.68
N ALA A 179 -22.93 6.72 1.78
CA ALA A 179 -22.97 8.19 1.77
C ALA A 179 -21.57 8.80 1.62
N SER A 180 -20.56 8.16 2.22
CA SER A 180 -19.17 8.58 2.17
C SER A 180 -18.33 7.76 1.20
N SER A 181 -18.89 6.69 0.60
CA SER A 181 -18.16 5.69 -0.18
C SER A 181 -16.95 5.13 0.54
N ARG A 182 -17.13 4.79 1.83
CA ARG A 182 -16.05 4.25 2.66
C ARG A 182 -16.38 2.87 3.20
N LEU A 183 -15.37 2.01 3.22
CA LEU A 183 -15.40 0.74 3.93
C LEU A 183 -14.92 0.99 5.36
N GLU A 184 -15.85 1.00 6.30
CA GLU A 184 -15.59 1.07 7.73
C GLU A 184 -15.30 -0.33 8.25
N ILE A 185 -14.18 -0.50 8.96
CA ILE A 185 -13.71 -1.81 9.39
C ILE A 185 -13.38 -1.77 10.88
N GLU A 186 -13.97 -2.70 11.64
CA GLU A 186 -13.51 -3.00 12.98
C GLU A 186 -12.66 -4.28 12.96
N TYR A 187 -11.44 -4.16 13.44
CA TYR A 187 -10.46 -5.23 13.55
C TYR A 187 -10.34 -5.65 15.01
N THR A 188 -10.54 -6.93 15.31
CA THR A 188 -10.28 -7.51 16.61
C THR A 188 -9.11 -8.48 16.48
N PHE A 189 -7.98 -8.13 17.07
CA PHE A 189 -6.79 -8.96 17.15
C PHE A 189 -6.77 -9.68 18.48
N VAL A 190 -6.65 -11.01 18.47
CA VAL A 190 -6.35 -11.80 19.65
C VAL A 190 -4.90 -12.25 19.55
N TRP A 191 -4.05 -11.75 20.44
CA TRP A 191 -2.62 -11.95 20.43
C TRP A 191 -2.05 -12.02 21.84
N ASN A 192 -1.22 -13.04 22.11
CA ASN A 192 -0.62 -13.31 23.43
C ASN A 192 -1.63 -13.38 24.60
N GLY A 193 -2.87 -13.81 24.30
CA GLY A 193 -3.94 -13.90 25.28
C GLY A 193 -4.75 -12.62 25.48
N ASP A 194 -4.33 -11.51 24.89
CA ASP A 194 -5.01 -10.22 24.95
C ASP A 194 -5.87 -9.95 23.72
N VAL A 195 -6.89 -9.11 23.89
CA VAL A 195 -7.80 -8.66 22.83
C VAL A 195 -7.57 -7.19 22.53
N HIS A 196 -7.22 -6.90 21.29
CA HIS A 196 -6.97 -5.54 20.83
C HIS A 196 -7.96 -5.17 19.72
N VAL A 197 -8.72 -4.11 19.93
CA VAL A 197 -9.66 -3.60 18.92
C VAL A 197 -9.07 -2.36 18.25
N ARG A 198 -9.12 -2.33 16.93
CA ARG A 198 -8.71 -1.20 16.09
C ARG A 198 -9.81 -0.90 15.08
N ARG A 199 -9.88 0.33 14.62
CA ARG A 199 -10.82 0.75 13.57
C ARG A 199 -10.09 1.43 12.45
N GLY A 200 -10.46 1.05 11.22
CA GLY A 200 -9.95 1.65 9.99
C GLY A 200 -11.10 2.06 9.09
N SER A 201 -10.82 2.95 8.18
CA SER A 201 -11.79 3.44 7.20
C SER A 201 -11.08 3.65 5.86
N HIS A 202 -11.57 3.01 4.80
CA HIS A 202 -10.95 3.09 3.48
C HIS A 202 -11.91 3.72 2.48
N ARG A 203 -11.49 4.76 1.80
CA ARG A 203 -12.22 5.33 0.67
C ARG A 203 -12.20 4.35 -0.50
N ALA A 204 -13.36 3.92 -0.95
CA ALA A 204 -13.52 3.06 -2.10
C ALA A 204 -14.02 3.89 -3.30
N TYR A 205 -13.39 3.69 -4.45
CA TYR A 205 -13.69 4.40 -5.69
C TYR A 205 -14.31 3.47 -6.72
N SER A 206 -15.22 3.96 -7.57
CA SER A 206 -15.44 3.25 -8.82
C SER A 206 -14.16 3.27 -9.67
N TYR A 207 -13.99 2.30 -10.55
CA TYR A 207 -12.85 2.27 -11.47
C TYR A 207 -12.68 3.60 -12.22
N ARG A 208 -13.80 4.16 -12.70
CA ARG A 208 -13.80 5.44 -13.43
C ARG A 208 -13.33 6.61 -12.57
N GLU A 209 -13.82 6.72 -11.32
CA GLU A 209 -13.42 7.78 -10.39
C GLU A 209 -11.91 7.70 -10.08
N LEU A 210 -11.38 6.50 -9.83
CA LEU A 210 -9.96 6.32 -9.52
C LEU A 210 -9.08 6.65 -10.73
N VAL A 211 -9.43 6.19 -11.93
CA VAL A 211 -8.72 6.56 -13.17
C VAL A 211 -8.72 8.07 -13.36
N GLN A 212 -9.84 8.73 -13.10
CA GLN A 212 -9.97 10.16 -13.24
C GLN A 212 -9.11 10.91 -12.20
N LEU A 213 -9.10 10.45 -10.95
CA LEU A 213 -8.26 10.99 -9.90
C LEU A 213 -6.77 10.88 -10.25
N ILE A 214 -6.31 9.70 -10.69
CA ILE A 214 -4.91 9.47 -11.11
C ILE A 214 -4.54 10.41 -12.27
N ARG A 215 -5.41 10.58 -13.27
CA ARG A 215 -5.17 11.48 -14.41
C ARG A 215 -5.08 12.95 -13.99
N LEU A 216 -5.97 13.40 -13.11
CA LEU A 216 -5.97 14.79 -12.62
C LEU A 216 -4.71 15.12 -11.80
N THR A 217 -4.00 14.12 -11.30
CA THR A 217 -2.73 14.32 -10.56
C THR A 217 -1.48 14.23 -11.44
N GLY A 218 -1.63 14.21 -12.78
CA GLY A 218 -0.51 14.31 -13.72
C GLY A 218 0.05 12.97 -14.20
N PHE A 219 -0.83 11.94 -14.30
CA PHE A 219 -0.45 10.64 -14.84
C PHE A 219 -1.32 10.26 -16.05
N GLU A 220 -0.72 9.55 -16.99
CA GLU A 220 -1.45 8.64 -17.87
C GLU A 220 -1.57 7.29 -17.17
N VAL A 221 -2.75 6.64 -17.25
CA VAL A 221 -3.00 5.41 -16.49
C VAL A 221 -3.60 4.33 -17.36
N ALA A 222 -3.11 3.09 -17.17
CA ALA A 222 -3.64 1.87 -17.73
C ALA A 222 -3.78 0.80 -16.63
N LEU A 223 -4.64 -0.20 -16.85
CA LEU A 223 -4.62 -1.43 -16.06
C LEU A 223 -3.38 -2.24 -16.41
N ALA A 224 -2.72 -2.80 -15.41
CA ALA A 224 -1.60 -3.71 -15.60
C ALA A 224 -2.05 -5.02 -16.28
N GLU A 225 -3.22 -5.51 -15.89
CA GLU A 225 -3.83 -6.74 -16.37
C GLU A 225 -5.34 -6.54 -16.52
N PRO A 226 -6.01 -7.26 -17.44
CA PRO A 226 -7.45 -7.22 -17.53
C PRO A 226 -8.08 -7.63 -16.20
N TYR A 227 -9.10 -6.88 -15.76
CA TYR A 227 -9.87 -7.25 -14.59
C TYR A 227 -10.51 -8.63 -14.80
N THR A 228 -10.33 -9.52 -13.83
CA THR A 228 -11.04 -10.80 -13.74
C THR A 228 -11.87 -10.85 -12.46
N ARG A 229 -12.94 -11.64 -12.44
CA ARG A 229 -13.74 -11.82 -11.22
C ARG A 229 -12.98 -12.47 -10.05
N GLU A 230 -11.83 -13.07 -10.33
CA GLU A 230 -10.96 -13.72 -9.34
C GLU A 230 -9.93 -12.77 -8.73
N SER A 231 -9.75 -11.58 -9.33
CA SER A 231 -8.77 -10.60 -8.85
C SER A 231 -9.25 -9.94 -7.56
N HIS A 232 -8.54 -10.15 -6.46
CA HIS A 232 -8.83 -9.49 -5.17
C HIS A 232 -8.32 -8.05 -5.10
N VAL A 233 -7.41 -7.67 -5.96
CA VAL A 233 -6.84 -6.31 -6.08
C VAL A 233 -6.85 -5.87 -7.53
N VAL A 234 -6.91 -4.57 -7.73
CA VAL A 234 -6.76 -3.93 -9.04
C VAL A 234 -5.39 -3.26 -9.09
N THR A 235 -4.63 -3.53 -10.16
CA THR A 235 -3.30 -2.97 -10.37
C THR A 235 -3.32 -1.96 -11.50
N PHE A 236 -2.97 -0.73 -11.18
CA PHE A 236 -2.81 0.37 -12.13
C PHE A 236 -1.32 0.59 -12.41
N VAL A 237 -0.99 0.85 -13.68
CA VAL A 237 0.30 1.39 -14.09
C VAL A 237 0.06 2.82 -14.55
N ALA A 238 0.55 3.77 -13.78
CA ALA A 238 0.41 5.19 -14.01
C ALA A 238 1.76 5.75 -14.48
N THR A 239 1.80 6.37 -15.66
CA THR A 239 3.01 6.97 -16.24
C THR A 239 3.01 8.48 -15.98
N ALA A 240 4.07 9.00 -15.40
CA ALA A 240 4.24 10.42 -15.08
C ALA A 240 4.36 11.28 -16.36
N VAL A 241 3.45 12.20 -16.59
CA VAL A 241 3.44 13.11 -17.75
C VAL A 241 3.92 14.50 -17.38
#